data_eb54e278d4cc686ea1acb7fee9c71042
#
_entry.id   eb54e278d4cc686ea1acb7fee9c71042
#
_cell.length_a   1.000
_cell.length_b   1.000
_cell.length_c   1.000
_cell.angle_alpha   90.00
_cell.angle_beta   90.00
_cell.angle_gamma   90.00
#
_symmetry.space_group_name_H-M   'P 1'
#
loop_
_entity.id
_entity.type
_entity.pdbx_description
1 polymer ?
#
loop_
_entity_poly.entity_id
_entity_poly.type
_entity_poly.pdbx_seq_one_letter_code
_entity_poly.pdbx_strand_id
1 'polypeptide(L)'
;DMKRRKRMKKRLLSVALVCTGITTASAQVGQPYIHDPSTIAECEGKYYTFGTGGGGLISPDGWTWKGGAVRPGGGAAPDVMKIGNRYLVIYGATGGGLGGGHNGRILTMWNNTLDPNSPNFKYTEPIEVAASDGLEDNDAIDPGLLLDPNTGRLWVSYGTYFGNIRIIELDPNTGERIKGNKEQDIAIDCEATDLIYRNGWYYLLGTHGTCCDGVNSTYNIVVGRSRSVTGPYIDNVGRDMLQGGGKMVIAAGDRVVGPGHFGRTIIDDGVEVMSCHYEADFNQSGRSVLGLRPLLWKNDWPVAGERFKGGTFEIESERRGYALELAVDFIRMKQERESFWRIDTSKPVVAIKNQTLDEVIGTWPKNNIPVRIGDYMFRPHQRWTITPVAEAGGTLCGPYFKILIEGTERALAATADKELTTVPVFSGTDEQLWRIEQLTDGTFRIMPKAIPGQAGLNTKYVLYSIADSTPTLAEYDFNSDNSKWNFRDR
;
A
#
# COMPACT_ATOMS: atom_id res chain seq x y z
N ASP A 1 13.04 25.11 77.00
CA ASP A 1 12.72 23.89 76.24
C ASP A 1 12.57 24.20 74.76
N MET A 2 13.65 24.01 74.11
CA MET A 2 13.70 24.34 72.69
C MET A 2 13.63 23.07 71.84
N LYS A 3 12.49 22.84 71.20
CA LYS A 3 12.31 21.76 70.27
C LYS A 3 13.00 22.02 68.97
N ARG A 4 14.05 21.27 68.67
CA ARG A 4 14.71 21.22 67.37
C ARG A 4 13.79 20.74 66.27
N ARG A 5 13.40 21.59 65.34
CA ARG A 5 12.76 21.22 64.10
C ARG A 5 13.78 20.72 63.10
N LYS A 6 13.80 19.42 62.78
CA LYS A 6 14.54 18.87 61.66
C LYS A 6 13.77 19.20 60.35
N ARG A 7 14.38 20.00 59.49
CA ARG A 7 13.93 20.20 58.12
C ARG A 7 14.27 18.93 57.30
N MET A 8 13.27 18.14 56.96
CA MET A 8 13.38 17.10 55.95
C MET A 8 13.25 17.76 54.57
N LYS A 9 14.35 17.83 53.83
CA LYS A 9 14.31 18.18 52.40
C LYS A 9 13.67 17.02 51.62
N LYS A 10 12.43 17.19 51.18
CA LYS A 10 11.82 16.32 50.18
C LYS A 10 12.56 16.56 48.86
N ARG A 11 13.37 15.61 48.42
CA ARG A 11 13.82 15.52 47.02
C ARG A 11 12.60 15.07 46.20
N LEU A 12 12.04 15.98 45.40
CA LEU A 12 11.16 15.62 44.31
C LEU A 12 12.00 14.88 43.26
N LEU A 13 11.80 13.59 43.20
CA LEU A 13 12.23 12.82 42.02
C LEU A 13 11.22 13.13 40.93
N SER A 14 11.62 14.00 39.98
CA SER A 14 10.90 14.15 38.72
C SER A 14 11.13 12.88 37.91
N VAL A 15 10.18 11.97 37.97
CA VAL A 15 10.08 10.88 37.00
C VAL A 15 9.62 11.54 35.70
N ALA A 16 10.56 11.78 34.81
CA ALA A 16 10.23 12.08 33.44
C ALA A 16 9.58 10.81 32.84
N LEU A 17 8.26 10.84 32.76
CA LEU A 17 7.51 9.85 32.03
C LEU A 17 7.87 10.07 30.55
N VAL A 18 8.86 9.34 30.06
CA VAL A 18 9.08 9.23 28.62
C VAL A 18 7.88 8.44 28.09
N CYS A 19 6.84 9.17 27.70
CA CYS A 19 5.85 8.62 26.79
C CYS A 19 6.59 8.31 25.50
N THR A 20 7.09 7.10 25.36
CA THR A 20 7.32 6.52 24.06
C THR A 20 5.95 6.42 23.41
N GLY A 21 5.56 7.48 22.74
CA GLY A 21 4.45 7.44 21.83
C GLY A 21 4.77 6.36 20.80
N ILE A 22 4.10 5.22 20.93
CA ILE A 22 3.95 4.30 19.82
C ILE A 22 3.18 5.12 18.79
N THR A 23 3.90 5.77 17.90
CA THR A 23 3.30 6.33 16.69
C THR A 23 2.84 5.13 15.88
N THR A 24 1.61 4.72 16.11
CA THR A 24 0.92 3.87 15.14
C THR A 24 1.08 4.58 13.81
N ALA A 25 1.80 3.97 12.88
CA ALA A 25 1.98 4.53 11.56
C ALA A 25 0.58 4.79 10.98
N SER A 26 0.15 6.05 11.07
CA SER A 26 -1.12 6.46 10.49
C SER A 26 -1.08 6.19 8.99
N ALA A 27 -2.20 5.89 8.43
CA ALA A 27 -2.34 5.53 7.04
C ALA A 27 -1.80 6.67 6.21
N GLN A 28 -1.58 7.47 5.68
CA GLN A 28 -0.96 8.57 4.97
C GLN A 28 -0.74 9.79 5.88
N VAL A 29 0.19 10.61 5.46
CA VAL A 29 0.58 11.83 6.17
C VAL A 29 -0.10 13.04 5.53
N GLY A 30 -0.20 14.14 6.29
CA GLY A 30 -0.78 15.39 5.84
C GLY A 30 -2.29 15.45 6.06
N GLN A 31 -3.03 15.73 5.01
CA GLN A 31 -4.48 15.89 5.03
C GLN A 31 -5.15 14.94 4.01
N PRO A 32 -5.16 13.63 4.25
CA PRO A 32 -5.67 12.64 3.30
C PRO A 32 -7.20 12.54 3.29
N TYR A 33 -7.90 13.61 3.52
CA TYR A 33 -9.37 13.62 3.68
C TYR A 33 -10.05 13.63 2.32
N ILE A 34 -10.82 12.60 2.05
CA ILE A 34 -11.53 12.42 0.80
C ILE A 34 -12.72 11.48 0.99
N HIS A 35 -13.75 11.67 0.19
CA HIS A 35 -14.87 10.74 -0.01
C HIS A 35 -14.98 10.40 -1.50
N ASP A 36 -15.25 9.14 -1.82
CA ASP A 36 -15.32 8.62 -3.19
C ASP A 36 -14.08 8.91 -4.03
N PRO A 37 -12.88 8.45 -3.63
CA PRO A 37 -11.67 8.72 -4.39
C PRO A 37 -11.69 8.00 -5.73
N SER A 38 -11.29 8.71 -6.78
CA SER A 38 -10.96 8.10 -8.06
C SER A 38 -9.77 7.16 -7.94
N THR A 39 -9.54 6.34 -8.94
CA THR A 39 -8.24 5.70 -9.16
C THR A 39 -7.14 6.76 -9.10
N ILE A 40 -6.01 6.42 -8.48
CA ILE A 40 -4.87 7.33 -8.38
C ILE A 40 -4.16 7.39 -9.72
N ALA A 41 -4.02 8.61 -10.25
CA ALA A 41 -3.29 8.89 -11.47
C ALA A 41 -1.95 9.57 -11.20
N GLU A 42 -0.90 9.11 -11.86
CA GLU A 42 0.39 9.79 -11.87
C GLU A 42 0.43 10.80 -13.01
N CYS A 43 0.91 12.00 -12.71
CA CYS A 43 1.09 13.06 -13.68
C CYS A 43 2.33 13.88 -13.30
N GLU A 44 3.33 13.90 -14.19
CA GLU A 44 4.55 14.69 -14.02
C GLU A 44 5.26 14.47 -12.68
N GLY A 45 5.32 13.20 -12.24
CA GLY A 45 5.98 12.81 -10.99
C GLY A 45 5.18 13.06 -9.72
N LYS A 46 3.92 13.49 -9.83
CA LYS A 46 2.98 13.65 -8.72
C LYS A 46 1.79 12.72 -8.86
N TYR A 47 1.10 12.51 -7.76
CA TYR A 47 -0.09 11.67 -7.71
C TYR A 47 -1.34 12.49 -7.42
N TYR A 48 -2.44 12.12 -8.08
CA TYR A 48 -3.72 12.81 -8.02
C TYR A 48 -4.84 11.80 -7.78
N THR A 49 -5.77 12.14 -6.92
CA THR A 49 -7.05 11.44 -6.81
C THR A 49 -8.16 12.47 -6.60
N PHE A 50 -9.24 12.32 -7.36
CA PHE A 50 -10.40 13.21 -7.30
C PHE A 50 -11.48 12.59 -6.41
N GLY A 51 -12.26 13.42 -5.74
CA GLY A 51 -13.34 12.96 -4.89
C GLY A 51 -14.68 13.63 -5.23
N THR A 52 -15.71 13.24 -4.52
CA THR A 52 -17.01 13.89 -4.58
C THR A 52 -16.90 15.37 -4.20
N GLY A 53 -17.60 16.24 -4.94
CA GLY A 53 -17.60 17.69 -4.74
C GLY A 53 -16.71 18.47 -5.71
N GLY A 54 -15.98 17.81 -6.60
CA GLY A 54 -15.20 18.46 -7.66
C GLY A 54 -13.76 18.79 -7.32
N GLY A 55 -13.31 18.52 -6.11
CA GLY A 55 -11.93 18.63 -5.67
C GLY A 55 -11.22 17.28 -5.60
N GLY A 56 -10.08 17.26 -4.91
CA GLY A 56 -9.34 16.05 -4.68
C GLY A 56 -8.00 16.32 -3.98
N LEU A 57 -7.17 15.30 -3.95
CA LEU A 57 -5.89 15.29 -3.28
C LEU A 57 -4.74 15.25 -4.27
N ILE A 58 -3.63 15.88 -3.88
CA ILE A 58 -2.35 15.86 -4.59
C ILE A 58 -1.29 15.31 -3.62
N SER A 59 -0.38 14.50 -4.13
CA SER A 59 0.79 14.05 -3.39
C SER A 59 2.06 14.12 -4.25
N PRO A 60 3.18 14.63 -3.70
CA PRO A 60 4.46 14.62 -4.41
C PRO A 60 5.14 13.25 -4.40
N ASP A 61 4.76 12.35 -3.50
CA ASP A 61 5.44 11.07 -3.26
C ASP A 61 4.47 9.87 -3.16
N GLY A 62 3.17 10.11 -3.10
CA GLY A 62 2.14 9.07 -2.88
C GLY A 62 1.92 8.72 -1.40
N TRP A 63 2.62 9.38 -0.49
CA TRP A 63 2.51 9.17 0.95
C TRP A 63 1.98 10.39 1.69
N THR A 64 2.45 11.58 1.31
CA THR A 64 2.04 12.87 1.90
C THR A 64 0.99 13.52 1.02
N TRP A 65 -0.23 13.68 1.52
CA TRP A 65 -1.37 14.17 0.76
C TRP A 65 -1.86 15.52 1.25
N LYS A 66 -2.35 16.34 0.32
CA LYS A 66 -3.06 17.58 0.61
C LYS A 66 -4.14 17.83 -0.44
N GLY A 67 -5.09 18.67 -0.11
CA GLY A 67 -6.07 19.17 -1.10
C GLY A 67 -5.40 19.97 -2.20
N GLY A 68 -6.11 20.14 -3.33
CA GLY A 68 -5.64 20.97 -4.43
C GLY A 68 -5.84 20.39 -5.83
N ALA A 69 -6.21 19.13 -5.95
CA ALA A 69 -6.66 18.62 -7.25
C ALA A 69 -7.96 19.32 -7.67
N VAL A 70 -8.07 19.66 -8.94
CA VAL A 70 -9.20 20.42 -9.48
C VAL A 70 -9.89 19.63 -10.58
N ARG A 71 -11.19 19.44 -10.40
CA ARG A 71 -12.10 18.92 -11.41
C ARG A 71 -13.32 19.84 -11.44
N PRO A 72 -13.60 20.52 -12.56
CA PRO A 72 -14.78 21.36 -12.66
C PRO A 72 -16.07 20.54 -12.65
N GLY A 73 -17.20 21.23 -12.49
CA GLY A 73 -18.53 20.65 -12.61
C GLY A 73 -19.14 20.11 -11.32
N GLY A 74 -18.43 20.13 -10.20
CA GLY A 74 -18.95 19.52 -8.95
C GLY A 74 -19.23 18.04 -9.13
N GLY A 75 -20.40 17.58 -8.70
CA GLY A 75 -20.84 16.19 -8.87
C GLY A 75 -20.14 15.20 -7.96
N ALA A 76 -20.29 13.93 -8.26
CA ALA A 76 -19.95 12.85 -7.37
C ALA A 76 -19.12 11.73 -8.02
N ALA A 77 -18.38 11.02 -7.18
CA ALA A 77 -17.79 9.73 -7.48
C ALA A 77 -17.03 9.67 -8.81
N PRO A 78 -15.99 10.49 -8.99
CA PRO A 78 -15.23 10.53 -10.22
C PRO A 78 -14.32 9.31 -10.38
N ASP A 79 -13.94 9.04 -11.63
CA ASP A 79 -12.78 8.22 -11.94
C ASP A 79 -11.87 8.94 -12.95
N VAL A 80 -10.64 8.52 -13.05
CA VAL A 80 -9.64 9.12 -13.94
C VAL A 80 -8.72 8.06 -14.52
N MET A 81 -8.36 8.24 -15.79
CA MET A 81 -7.47 7.33 -16.49
C MET A 81 -6.61 8.10 -17.50
N LYS A 82 -5.33 7.79 -17.55
CA LYS A 82 -4.46 8.24 -18.62
C LYS A 82 -4.66 7.38 -19.87
N ILE A 83 -5.03 8.02 -20.99
CA ILE A 83 -5.18 7.36 -22.29
C ILE A 83 -4.31 8.12 -23.30
N GLY A 84 -3.29 7.46 -23.80
CA GLY A 84 -2.27 8.13 -24.62
C GLY A 84 -1.55 9.21 -23.81
N ASN A 85 -1.58 10.44 -24.29
CA ASN A 85 -0.94 11.60 -23.65
C ASN A 85 -1.92 12.49 -22.89
N ARG A 86 -3.16 12.04 -22.70
CA ARG A 86 -4.22 12.80 -22.04
C ARG A 86 -4.81 12.02 -20.89
N TYR A 87 -5.53 12.73 -20.04
CA TYR A 87 -6.31 12.18 -18.94
C TYR A 87 -7.79 12.31 -19.23
N LEU A 88 -8.50 11.20 -19.20
CA LEU A 88 -9.96 11.13 -19.22
C LEU A 88 -10.45 11.16 -17.79
N VAL A 89 -11.28 12.14 -17.45
CA VAL A 89 -11.98 12.22 -16.18
C VAL A 89 -13.47 11.96 -16.43
N ILE A 90 -14.08 11.10 -15.62
CA ILE A 90 -15.49 10.74 -15.68
C ILE A 90 -16.11 10.92 -14.30
N TYR A 91 -17.35 11.40 -14.25
CA TYR A 91 -18.03 11.66 -12.97
C TYR A 91 -19.55 11.70 -13.11
N GLY A 92 -20.26 11.54 -11.99
CA GLY A 92 -21.69 11.75 -11.90
C GLY A 92 -22.02 13.22 -11.71
N ALA A 93 -22.76 13.83 -12.61
CA ALA A 93 -23.11 15.25 -12.54
C ALA A 93 -24.33 15.52 -11.65
N THR A 94 -25.33 14.66 -11.77
CA THR A 94 -26.50 14.62 -10.93
C THR A 94 -26.72 13.17 -10.55
N GLY A 95 -27.59 12.87 -9.66
CA GLY A 95 -27.85 11.49 -9.35
C GLY A 95 -28.68 11.30 -8.13
N GLY A 96 -29.12 10.11 -7.98
CA GLY A 96 -29.91 9.66 -6.87
C GLY A 96 -29.14 9.80 -5.55
N GLY A 97 -28.96 9.20 -4.82
CA GLY A 97 -28.51 9.21 -3.45
C GLY A 97 -29.66 8.80 -2.56
N LEU A 98 -29.48 8.98 -1.32
CA LEU A 98 -30.50 8.71 -0.31
C LEU A 98 -31.76 9.53 -0.60
N GLY A 99 -32.78 8.90 -1.10
CA GLY A 99 -34.00 9.58 -1.50
C GLY A 99 -34.27 9.49 -2.99
N GLY A 100 -33.35 8.95 -3.72
CA GLY A 100 -33.55 8.42 -5.06
C GLY A 100 -34.06 9.43 -6.08
N GLY A 101 -34.54 8.92 -7.11
CA GLY A 101 -35.04 9.65 -8.25
C GLY A 101 -34.37 9.18 -9.52
N HIS A 102 -33.32 8.38 -9.43
CA HIS A 102 -32.63 7.83 -10.60
C HIS A 102 -32.42 8.87 -11.71
N ASN A 103 -32.11 10.14 -11.35
CA ASN A 103 -31.96 11.26 -12.28
C ASN A 103 -30.48 11.59 -12.43
N GLY A 104 -29.69 10.62 -12.85
CA GLY A 104 -28.26 10.75 -13.00
C GLY A 104 -27.82 11.16 -14.40
N ARG A 105 -26.63 11.73 -14.46
CA ARG A 105 -25.88 11.99 -15.70
C ARG A 105 -24.42 11.64 -15.46
N ILE A 106 -23.82 10.89 -16.37
CA ILE A 106 -22.38 10.64 -16.36
C ILE A 106 -21.76 11.46 -17.48
N LEU A 107 -20.75 12.22 -17.11
CA LEU A 107 -20.02 13.10 -18.00
C LEU A 107 -18.56 12.70 -18.08
N THR A 108 -17.97 12.84 -19.28
CA THR A 108 -16.53 12.72 -19.51
C THR A 108 -15.94 14.06 -19.92
N MET A 109 -14.67 14.28 -19.58
CA MET A 109 -13.88 15.41 -20.07
C MET A 109 -12.40 15.05 -20.10
N TRP A 110 -11.64 15.73 -20.91
CA TRP A 110 -10.22 15.52 -21.09
C TRP A 110 -9.40 16.68 -20.53
N ASN A 111 -8.19 16.36 -20.09
CA ASN A 111 -7.14 17.33 -19.80
C ASN A 111 -5.78 16.77 -20.23
N ASN A 112 -4.89 17.62 -20.68
CA ASN A 112 -3.52 17.21 -21.04
C ASN A 112 -2.61 17.04 -19.83
N THR A 113 -2.99 17.61 -18.70
CA THR A 113 -2.29 17.52 -17.42
C THR A 113 -3.28 17.54 -16.27
N LEU A 114 -2.89 16.99 -15.12
CA LEU A 114 -3.66 17.09 -13.87
C LEU A 114 -3.11 18.17 -12.92
N ASP A 115 -1.99 18.81 -13.28
CA ASP A 115 -1.40 19.88 -12.47
C ASP A 115 -2.13 21.21 -12.69
N PRO A 116 -2.91 21.72 -11.71
CA PRO A 116 -3.64 22.97 -11.86
C PRO A 116 -2.75 24.21 -11.99
N ASN A 117 -1.46 24.09 -11.71
CA ASN A 117 -0.50 25.18 -11.89
C ASN A 117 0.18 25.16 -13.28
N SER A 118 -0.05 24.11 -14.07
CA SER A 118 0.48 24.04 -15.42
C SER A 118 -0.22 25.03 -16.36
N PRO A 119 0.52 25.70 -17.27
CA PRO A 119 -0.10 26.55 -18.30
C PRO A 119 -0.98 25.76 -19.29
N ASN A 120 -0.81 24.45 -19.35
CA ASN A 120 -1.57 23.56 -20.20
C ASN A 120 -2.81 22.98 -19.51
N PHE A 121 -3.07 23.36 -18.28
CA PHE A 121 -4.22 22.86 -17.50
C PHE A 121 -5.52 23.47 -18.05
N LYS A 122 -6.27 22.65 -18.77
CA LYS A 122 -7.57 23.02 -19.31
C LYS A 122 -8.39 21.79 -19.62
N TYR A 123 -9.54 21.68 -18.99
CA TYR A 123 -10.51 20.66 -19.32
C TYR A 123 -11.28 21.01 -20.60
N THR A 124 -11.61 20.00 -21.39
CA THR A 124 -12.57 20.11 -22.48
C THR A 124 -13.98 20.29 -21.95
N GLU A 125 -14.92 20.71 -22.82
CA GLU A 125 -16.34 20.70 -22.47
C GLU A 125 -16.78 19.26 -22.11
N PRO A 126 -17.65 19.11 -21.10
CA PRO A 126 -18.14 17.80 -20.67
C PRO A 126 -19.04 17.17 -21.73
N ILE A 127 -18.91 15.83 -21.88
CA ILE A 127 -19.68 15.01 -22.80
C ILE A 127 -20.56 14.06 -21.99
N GLU A 128 -21.87 14.07 -22.22
CA GLU A 128 -22.78 13.09 -21.60
C GLU A 128 -22.63 11.73 -22.28
N VAL A 129 -22.39 10.68 -21.48
CA VAL A 129 -22.21 9.30 -21.95
C VAL A 129 -23.26 8.34 -21.43
N ALA A 130 -23.91 8.68 -20.31
CA ALA A 130 -25.03 7.92 -19.75
C ALA A 130 -25.99 8.86 -19.01
N ALA A 131 -27.23 8.47 -18.98
CA ALA A 131 -28.29 9.15 -18.26
C ALA A 131 -29.27 8.15 -17.68
N SER A 132 -29.92 8.49 -16.59
CA SER A 132 -31.07 7.78 -16.04
C SER A 132 -32.21 8.75 -15.76
N ASP A 133 -33.43 8.24 -15.67
CA ASP A 133 -34.60 8.99 -15.27
C ASP A 133 -35.37 8.25 -14.15
N GLY A 134 -36.36 8.90 -13.57
CA GLY A 134 -37.08 8.36 -12.42
C GLY A 134 -37.91 7.09 -12.68
N LEU A 135 -37.93 6.60 -13.92
CA LEU A 135 -38.65 5.38 -14.31
C LEU A 135 -37.74 4.17 -14.51
N GLU A 136 -36.42 4.42 -14.51
CA GLU A 136 -35.43 3.36 -14.72
C GLU A 136 -35.06 2.66 -13.42
N ASP A 137 -34.56 1.43 -13.56
CA ASP A 137 -34.02 0.61 -12.48
C ASP A 137 -32.49 0.77 -12.32
N ASN A 138 -31.98 1.94 -12.70
CA ASN A 138 -30.55 2.31 -12.64
C ASN A 138 -30.44 3.78 -12.27
N ASP A 139 -29.33 4.13 -11.65
CA ASP A 139 -28.89 5.50 -11.41
C ASP A 139 -27.53 5.73 -12.10
N ALA A 140 -27.48 6.71 -12.99
CA ALA A 140 -26.25 7.02 -13.74
C ALA A 140 -25.29 7.83 -12.87
N ILE A 141 -24.57 7.14 -12.00
CA ILE A 141 -23.59 7.67 -11.04
C ILE A 141 -22.50 6.62 -10.77
N ASP A 142 -21.46 6.98 -10.06
CA ASP A 142 -20.35 6.12 -9.65
C ASP A 142 -19.67 5.37 -10.81
N PRO A 143 -19.19 6.08 -11.84
CA PRO A 143 -18.55 5.44 -12.97
C PRO A 143 -17.14 4.91 -12.61
N GLY A 144 -16.82 3.72 -13.11
CA GLY A 144 -15.48 3.13 -13.09
C GLY A 144 -15.01 2.80 -14.49
N LEU A 145 -13.76 3.14 -14.82
CA LEU A 145 -13.17 3.01 -16.16
C LEU A 145 -12.30 1.76 -16.29
N LEU A 146 -12.38 1.09 -17.42
CA LEU A 146 -11.42 0.07 -17.87
C LEU A 146 -11.03 0.32 -19.32
N LEU A 147 -9.77 0.65 -19.57
CA LEU A 147 -9.18 0.47 -20.90
C LEU A 147 -8.66 -0.96 -20.98
N ASP A 148 -9.39 -1.80 -21.70
CA ASP A 148 -9.11 -3.23 -21.79
C ASP A 148 -7.78 -3.46 -22.54
N PRO A 149 -6.72 -3.93 -21.88
CA PRO A 149 -5.43 -4.17 -22.53
C PRO A 149 -5.47 -5.31 -23.54
N ASN A 150 -6.49 -6.15 -23.47
CA ASN A 150 -6.68 -7.27 -24.39
C ASN A 150 -7.29 -6.85 -25.74
N THR A 151 -8.15 -5.84 -25.75
CA THR A 151 -8.91 -5.43 -26.93
C THR A 151 -8.70 -3.97 -27.33
N GLY A 152 -8.15 -3.13 -26.45
CA GLY A 152 -8.05 -1.68 -26.64
C GLY A 152 -9.39 -0.93 -26.50
N ARG A 153 -10.45 -1.63 -26.10
CA ARG A 153 -11.78 -1.03 -25.92
C ARG A 153 -11.90 -0.39 -24.56
N LEU A 154 -12.65 0.70 -24.47
CA LEU A 154 -12.85 1.46 -23.23
C LEU A 154 -14.26 1.16 -22.67
N TRP A 155 -14.30 0.67 -21.45
CA TRP A 155 -15.52 0.29 -20.76
C TRP A 155 -15.77 1.12 -19.53
N VAL A 156 -17.05 1.31 -19.20
CA VAL A 156 -17.52 2.00 -17.99
C VAL A 156 -18.56 1.15 -17.31
N SER A 157 -18.34 0.84 -16.03
CA SER A 157 -19.37 0.34 -15.13
C SER A 157 -19.93 1.49 -14.31
N TYR A 158 -21.23 1.49 -14.02
CA TYR A 158 -21.86 2.56 -13.23
C TYR A 158 -23.18 2.10 -12.60
N GLY A 159 -23.60 2.77 -11.57
CA GLY A 159 -24.86 2.53 -10.87
C GLY A 159 -24.72 2.59 -9.35
N THR A 160 -25.83 2.37 -8.66
CA THR A 160 -25.88 2.27 -7.19
C THR A 160 -26.61 1.03 -6.71
N TYR A 161 -26.59 0.77 -5.40
CA TYR A 161 -27.32 -0.34 -4.79
C TYR A 161 -28.85 -0.10 -4.74
N PHE A 162 -29.34 1.06 -5.19
CA PHE A 162 -30.77 1.31 -5.39
C PHE A 162 -31.31 0.76 -6.70
N GLY A 163 -30.46 0.23 -7.56
CA GLY A 163 -30.81 -0.35 -8.85
C GLY A 163 -29.72 -1.26 -9.39
N ASN A 164 -29.73 -1.46 -10.70
CA ASN A 164 -28.75 -2.29 -11.36
C ASN A 164 -27.43 -1.52 -11.62
N ILE A 165 -26.32 -2.25 -11.55
CA ILE A 165 -25.06 -1.82 -12.14
C ILE A 165 -25.05 -2.16 -13.61
N ARG A 166 -24.70 -1.19 -14.44
CA ARG A 166 -24.65 -1.31 -15.90
C ARG A 166 -23.24 -1.15 -16.43
N ILE A 167 -22.98 -1.70 -17.61
CA ILE A 167 -21.75 -1.53 -18.37
C ILE A 167 -22.08 -0.95 -19.76
N ILE A 168 -21.27 0.04 -20.18
CA ILE A 168 -21.32 0.66 -21.51
C ILE A 168 -19.92 0.76 -22.10
N GLU A 169 -19.85 0.98 -23.39
CA GLU A 169 -18.60 1.17 -24.12
C GLU A 169 -18.44 2.60 -24.61
N LEU A 170 -17.24 3.17 -24.41
CA LEU A 170 -16.85 4.47 -24.91
C LEU A 170 -15.77 4.36 -26.00
N ASP A 171 -15.68 5.39 -26.82
CA ASP A 171 -14.56 5.56 -27.73
C ASP A 171 -13.34 6.07 -26.95
N PRO A 172 -12.21 5.34 -26.94
CA PRO A 172 -11.02 5.75 -26.19
C PRO A 172 -10.33 7.00 -26.77
N ASN A 173 -10.67 7.43 -27.98
CA ASN A 173 -10.11 8.61 -28.59
C ASN A 173 -10.91 9.89 -28.26
N THR A 174 -12.23 9.78 -28.11
CA THR A 174 -13.13 10.91 -27.91
C THR A 174 -13.72 10.98 -26.52
N GLY A 175 -13.85 9.85 -25.81
CA GLY A 175 -14.58 9.77 -24.55
C GLY A 175 -16.09 9.74 -24.70
N GLU A 176 -16.59 9.67 -25.93
CA GLU A 176 -18.01 9.56 -26.25
C GLU A 176 -18.50 8.11 -26.16
N ARG A 177 -19.78 7.92 -25.89
CA ARG A 177 -20.38 6.60 -25.98
C ARG A 177 -20.34 6.08 -27.41
N ILE A 178 -19.98 4.81 -27.59
CA ILE A 178 -20.01 4.16 -28.92
C ILE A 178 -21.44 4.18 -29.43
N LYS A 179 -21.61 4.66 -30.66
CA LYS A 179 -22.92 4.73 -31.30
C LYS A 179 -23.58 3.36 -31.39
N GLY A 180 -24.82 3.27 -30.91
CA GLY A 180 -25.60 2.03 -30.88
C GLY A 180 -25.21 1.04 -29.80
N ASN A 181 -24.24 1.38 -28.95
CA ASN A 181 -23.92 0.57 -27.80
C ASN A 181 -25.10 0.54 -26.83
N LYS A 182 -25.54 -0.64 -26.47
CA LYS A 182 -26.60 -0.87 -25.46
C LYS A 182 -25.98 -1.19 -24.13
N GLU A 183 -26.52 -0.60 -23.08
CA GLU A 183 -26.18 -0.93 -21.71
C GLU A 183 -26.57 -2.38 -21.39
N GLN A 184 -25.81 -3.01 -20.49
CA GLN A 184 -26.11 -4.32 -19.94
C GLN A 184 -26.04 -4.27 -18.41
N ASP A 185 -27.00 -4.90 -17.77
CA ASP A 185 -26.98 -5.06 -16.32
C ASP A 185 -26.00 -6.18 -15.93
N ILE A 186 -25.14 -5.92 -14.96
CA ILE A 186 -24.06 -6.84 -14.57
C ILE A 186 -24.00 -7.14 -13.07
N ALA A 187 -24.64 -6.35 -12.22
CA ALA A 187 -24.66 -6.56 -10.78
C ALA A 187 -25.84 -5.85 -10.12
N ILE A 188 -26.12 -6.23 -8.89
CA ILE A 188 -27.02 -5.55 -7.95
C ILE A 188 -26.36 -5.45 -6.58
N ASP A 189 -26.99 -4.70 -5.67
CA ASP A 189 -26.62 -4.62 -4.25
C ASP A 189 -25.19 -4.18 -4.01
N CYS A 190 -24.67 -3.34 -4.89
CA CYS A 190 -23.38 -2.66 -4.75
C CYS A 190 -23.38 -1.34 -5.50
N GLU A 191 -22.37 -0.54 -5.28
CA GLU A 191 -22.09 0.73 -5.97
C GLU A 191 -20.60 0.96 -6.12
N ALA A 192 -20.19 2.11 -6.63
CA ALA A 192 -18.77 2.49 -6.78
C ALA A 192 -17.95 1.37 -7.43
N THR A 193 -18.44 0.87 -8.55
CA THR A 193 -17.84 -0.28 -9.21
C THR A 193 -16.59 0.12 -10.02
N ASP A 194 -15.67 -0.80 -10.11
CA ASP A 194 -14.49 -0.71 -10.96
C ASP A 194 -14.20 -2.05 -11.64
N LEU A 195 -13.51 -2.00 -12.75
CA LEU A 195 -13.22 -3.15 -13.59
C LEU A 195 -11.71 -3.39 -13.68
N ILE A 196 -11.31 -4.65 -13.62
CA ILE A 196 -9.93 -5.08 -13.84
C ILE A 196 -9.91 -6.17 -14.91
N TYR A 197 -8.95 -6.12 -15.83
CA TYR A 197 -8.56 -7.26 -16.64
C TYR A 197 -7.22 -7.83 -16.16
N ARG A 198 -7.18 -9.16 -15.90
CA ARG A 198 -5.97 -9.85 -15.50
C ARG A 198 -6.02 -11.32 -15.91
N ASN A 199 -5.00 -11.78 -16.62
CA ASN A 199 -4.82 -13.20 -16.96
C ASN A 199 -6.06 -13.87 -17.60
N GLY A 200 -6.70 -13.17 -18.51
CA GLY A 200 -7.88 -13.69 -19.24
C GLY A 200 -9.20 -13.61 -18.46
N TRP A 201 -9.21 -12.94 -17.30
CA TRP A 201 -10.40 -12.68 -16.53
C TRP A 201 -10.69 -11.18 -16.44
N TYR A 202 -11.98 -10.85 -16.50
CA TYR A 202 -12.50 -9.55 -16.08
C TYR A 202 -13.03 -9.67 -14.67
N TYR A 203 -12.68 -8.70 -13.82
CA TYR A 203 -13.14 -8.63 -12.44
C TYR A 203 -13.98 -7.37 -12.26
N LEU A 204 -15.16 -7.53 -11.68
CA LEU A 204 -16.01 -6.43 -11.25
C LEU A 204 -15.94 -6.32 -9.74
N LEU A 205 -15.36 -5.21 -9.28
CA LEU A 205 -15.31 -4.88 -7.86
C LEU A 205 -16.45 -3.91 -7.56
N GLY A 206 -17.19 -4.17 -6.49
CA GLY A 206 -18.30 -3.32 -6.07
C GLY A 206 -18.26 -3.07 -4.58
N THR A 207 -18.69 -1.87 -4.18
CA THR A 207 -18.83 -1.50 -2.78
C THR A 207 -20.21 -1.87 -2.31
N HIS A 208 -20.28 -2.76 -1.34
CA HIS A 208 -21.48 -3.28 -0.71
C HIS A 208 -21.67 -2.65 0.68
N GLY A 209 -22.91 -2.57 1.15
CA GLY A 209 -23.23 -1.99 2.46
C GLY A 209 -23.71 -0.53 2.36
N THR A 210 -23.64 0.20 3.48
CA THR A 210 -24.23 1.54 3.59
C THR A 210 -23.21 2.64 3.43
N CYS A 211 -23.49 3.60 2.52
CA CYS A 211 -22.75 4.85 2.35
C CYS A 211 -23.07 5.87 3.45
N CYS A 212 -22.14 6.78 3.64
CA CYS A 212 -22.43 8.10 4.23
C CYS A 212 -22.93 8.06 5.68
N ASP A 213 -22.53 7.02 6.42
CA ASP A 213 -22.96 6.76 7.79
C ASP A 213 -21.78 6.81 8.80
N GLY A 214 -20.64 7.33 8.37
CA GLY A 214 -19.46 7.52 9.21
C GLY A 214 -19.06 6.25 9.93
N VAL A 215 -18.97 6.31 11.24
CA VAL A 215 -18.56 5.18 12.10
C VAL A 215 -19.53 4.01 12.07
N ASN A 216 -20.75 4.19 11.61
CA ASN A 216 -21.76 3.14 11.49
C ASN A 216 -21.81 2.53 10.09
N SER A 217 -21.00 3.00 9.16
CA SER A 217 -20.98 2.47 7.81
C SER A 217 -20.63 0.98 7.80
N THR A 218 -21.34 0.24 6.98
CA THR A 218 -21.11 -1.19 6.74
C THR A 218 -20.39 -1.45 5.41
N TYR A 219 -19.83 -0.42 4.79
CA TYR A 219 -19.10 -0.54 3.53
C TYR A 219 -18.05 -1.63 3.59
N ASN A 220 -17.99 -2.37 2.51
CA ASN A 220 -17.00 -3.40 2.22
C ASN A 220 -16.90 -3.53 0.70
N ILE A 221 -15.84 -4.13 0.19
CA ILE A 221 -15.65 -4.33 -1.25
C ILE A 221 -15.70 -5.80 -1.55
N VAL A 222 -16.51 -6.16 -2.55
CA VAL A 222 -16.70 -7.53 -3.05
C VAL A 222 -16.34 -7.60 -4.53
N VAL A 223 -16.08 -8.81 -5.03
CA VAL A 223 -15.66 -9.05 -6.41
C VAL A 223 -16.31 -10.29 -7.00
N GLY A 224 -16.70 -10.18 -8.26
CA GLY A 224 -16.99 -11.30 -9.13
C GLY A 224 -16.11 -11.25 -10.38
N ARG A 225 -16.02 -12.33 -11.13
CA ARG A 225 -15.23 -12.40 -12.36
C ARG A 225 -15.95 -13.08 -13.50
N SER A 226 -15.52 -12.73 -14.72
CA SER A 226 -16.08 -13.27 -15.97
C SER A 226 -15.00 -13.41 -17.03
N ARG A 227 -15.20 -14.32 -17.98
CA ARG A 227 -14.37 -14.37 -19.21
C ARG A 227 -14.78 -13.30 -20.24
N SER A 228 -15.93 -12.69 -20.06
CA SER A 228 -16.44 -11.60 -20.89
C SER A 228 -16.60 -10.33 -20.06
N VAL A 229 -16.22 -9.18 -20.61
CA VAL A 229 -16.35 -7.88 -19.95
C VAL A 229 -17.81 -7.52 -19.66
N THR A 230 -18.75 -8.05 -20.43
CA THR A 230 -20.21 -7.85 -20.25
C THR A 230 -20.84 -8.87 -19.29
N GLY A 231 -20.04 -9.71 -18.66
CA GLY A 231 -20.50 -10.71 -17.69
C GLY A 231 -20.91 -12.04 -18.30
N PRO A 232 -21.57 -12.93 -17.52
CA PRO A 232 -21.91 -12.76 -16.10
C PRO A 232 -20.69 -12.76 -15.17
N TYR A 233 -20.74 -11.94 -14.14
CA TYR A 233 -19.71 -11.88 -13.09
C TYR A 233 -20.08 -12.79 -11.93
N ILE A 234 -19.28 -13.81 -11.71
CA ILE A 234 -19.56 -14.91 -10.77
C ILE A 234 -18.52 -14.87 -9.65
N ASP A 235 -18.95 -15.03 -8.41
CA ASP A 235 -18.06 -15.11 -7.27
C ASP A 235 -17.41 -16.50 -7.11
N ASN A 236 -16.62 -16.67 -6.07
CA ASN A 236 -15.85 -17.90 -5.81
C ASN A 236 -16.70 -19.11 -5.36
N VAL A 237 -17.98 -18.91 -5.08
CA VAL A 237 -18.92 -19.98 -4.74
C VAL A 237 -19.98 -20.21 -5.84
N GLY A 238 -19.84 -19.54 -6.98
CA GLY A 238 -20.69 -19.72 -8.15
C GLY A 238 -21.93 -18.83 -8.18
N ARG A 239 -22.02 -17.81 -7.32
CA ARG A 239 -23.18 -16.91 -7.29
C ARG A 239 -22.94 -15.70 -8.21
N ASP A 240 -23.93 -15.41 -9.05
CA ASP A 240 -23.92 -14.26 -9.96
C ASP A 240 -24.07 -12.93 -9.18
N MET A 241 -23.32 -11.92 -9.56
CA MET A 241 -23.46 -10.57 -8.98
C MET A 241 -24.82 -9.93 -9.32
N LEU A 242 -25.49 -10.34 -10.39
CA LEU A 242 -26.90 -10.00 -10.66
C LEU A 242 -27.88 -10.60 -9.64
N GLN A 243 -27.41 -11.51 -8.80
CA GLN A 243 -28.16 -12.12 -7.70
C GLN A 243 -27.55 -11.76 -6.33
N GLY A 244 -26.72 -10.72 -6.28
CA GLY A 244 -26.06 -10.27 -5.07
C GLY A 244 -24.86 -11.12 -4.65
N GLY A 245 -24.24 -11.86 -5.57
CA GLY A 245 -22.96 -12.54 -5.35
C GLY A 245 -21.81 -11.54 -5.15
N GLY A 246 -20.71 -12.05 -4.64
CA GLY A 246 -19.49 -11.27 -4.44
C GLY A 246 -18.60 -11.90 -3.37
N LYS A 247 -17.29 -12.01 -3.71
CA LYS A 247 -16.24 -12.45 -2.79
C LYS A 247 -15.64 -11.25 -2.09
N MET A 248 -15.49 -11.31 -0.77
CA MET A 248 -14.87 -10.23 0.01
C MET A 248 -13.44 -9.93 -0.44
N VAL A 249 -13.16 -8.66 -0.68
CA VAL A 249 -11.81 -8.11 -0.94
C VAL A 249 -11.26 -7.40 0.28
N ILE A 250 -12.06 -6.54 0.90
CA ILE A 250 -11.73 -5.80 2.12
C ILE A 250 -13.00 -5.49 2.91
N ALA A 251 -12.87 -5.53 4.22
CA ALA A 251 -13.89 -5.10 5.19
C ALA A 251 -13.28 -4.22 6.27
N ALA A 252 -14.11 -3.72 7.18
CA ALA A 252 -13.66 -2.96 8.35
C ALA A 252 -12.66 -3.75 9.20
N GLY A 253 -11.74 -3.05 9.80
CA GLY A 253 -10.74 -3.61 10.72
C GLY A 253 -9.76 -2.55 11.21
N ASP A 254 -8.99 -2.86 12.26
CA ASP A 254 -7.87 -2.03 12.75
C ASP A 254 -8.14 -0.52 12.83
N ARG A 255 -9.23 -0.13 13.50
CA ARG A 255 -9.60 1.28 13.72
C ARG A 255 -10.01 2.03 12.44
N VAL A 256 -10.33 1.34 11.36
CA VAL A 256 -10.96 1.90 10.16
C VAL A 256 -12.28 1.20 9.86
N VAL A 257 -13.23 1.95 9.37
CA VAL A 257 -14.60 1.50 9.12
C VAL A 257 -15.01 1.88 7.71
N GLY A 258 -15.76 1.00 7.07
CA GLY A 258 -16.42 1.28 5.81
C GLY A 258 -15.47 1.53 4.64
N PRO A 259 -14.56 0.58 4.31
CA PRO A 259 -13.77 0.70 3.09
C PRO A 259 -14.64 0.56 1.85
N GLY A 260 -14.55 1.53 0.97
CA GLY A 260 -15.32 1.57 -0.27
C GLY A 260 -14.68 2.37 -1.38
N HIS A 261 -15.23 2.29 -2.56
CA HIS A 261 -14.78 3.00 -3.75
C HIS A 261 -13.37 2.57 -4.20
N PHE A 262 -13.28 1.35 -4.72
CA PHE A 262 -12.04 0.73 -5.14
C PHE A 262 -11.38 1.44 -6.32
N GLY A 263 -10.06 1.61 -6.25
CA GLY A 263 -9.20 1.93 -7.37
C GLY A 263 -7.96 1.02 -7.37
N ARG A 264 -7.34 0.81 -8.53
CA ARG A 264 -6.14 0.00 -8.68
C ARG A 264 -5.03 0.80 -9.35
N THR A 265 -3.86 0.79 -8.73
CA THR A 265 -2.64 1.37 -9.30
C THR A 265 -1.56 0.31 -9.40
N ILE A 266 -1.08 0.05 -10.61
CA ILE A 266 0.07 -0.82 -10.86
C ILE A 266 1.32 0.06 -10.80
N ILE A 267 2.22 -0.28 -9.87
CA ILE A 267 3.47 0.46 -9.69
C ILE A 267 4.59 -0.18 -10.51
N ASP A 268 4.62 -1.50 -10.50
CA ASP A 268 5.62 -2.30 -11.21
C ASP A 268 5.08 -3.73 -11.40
N ASP A 269 5.80 -4.57 -12.13
CA ASP A 269 5.45 -5.97 -12.25
C ASP A 269 5.43 -6.64 -10.87
N GLY A 270 4.27 -7.22 -10.51
CA GLY A 270 4.05 -7.80 -9.20
C GLY A 270 3.90 -6.82 -8.04
N VAL A 271 3.83 -5.51 -8.28
CA VAL A 271 3.58 -4.48 -7.26
C VAL A 271 2.32 -3.70 -7.59
N GLU A 272 1.25 -3.97 -6.87
CA GLU A 272 -0.05 -3.35 -7.08
C GLU A 272 -0.58 -2.79 -5.76
N VAL A 273 -1.21 -1.63 -5.85
CA VAL A 273 -1.85 -0.95 -4.71
C VAL A 273 -3.32 -0.74 -5.02
N MET A 274 -4.18 -1.10 -4.10
CA MET A 274 -5.55 -0.65 -4.11
C MET A 274 -5.70 0.65 -3.34
N SER A 275 -6.57 1.52 -3.84
CA SER A 275 -7.07 2.70 -3.15
C SER A 275 -8.54 2.55 -2.83
N CYS A 276 -8.96 3.16 -1.74
CA CYS A 276 -10.36 3.32 -1.34
C CYS A 276 -10.47 4.54 -0.45
N HIS A 277 -11.66 4.88 0.01
CA HIS A 277 -11.78 5.65 1.24
C HIS A 277 -12.24 4.73 2.37
N TYR A 278 -11.87 5.07 3.59
CA TYR A 278 -12.56 4.58 4.78
C TYR A 278 -13.62 5.62 5.14
N GLU A 279 -14.86 5.20 5.39
CA GLU A 279 -15.91 6.12 5.85
C GLU A 279 -15.55 6.79 7.16
N ALA A 280 -14.83 6.09 8.02
CA ALA A 280 -14.28 6.63 9.25
C ALA A 280 -12.94 5.99 9.60
N ASP A 281 -11.95 6.82 9.94
CA ASP A 281 -10.68 6.39 10.53
C ASP A 281 -10.58 6.93 11.96
N PHE A 282 -10.57 6.04 12.94
CA PHE A 282 -10.45 6.43 14.36
C PHE A 282 -9.09 7.01 14.73
N ASN A 283 -8.06 6.81 13.91
CA ASN A 283 -6.78 7.49 14.06
C ASN A 283 -6.81 8.93 13.53
N GLN A 284 -7.85 9.28 12.77
CA GLN A 284 -8.09 10.59 12.15
C GLN A 284 -9.38 11.23 12.66
N SER A 285 -9.71 11.02 13.92
CA SER A 285 -10.92 11.56 14.58
C SER A 285 -12.24 11.15 13.89
N GLY A 286 -12.28 9.96 13.31
CA GLY A 286 -13.48 9.43 12.64
C GLY A 286 -13.78 10.08 11.29
N ARG A 287 -12.81 10.78 10.69
CA ARG A 287 -12.96 11.38 9.35
C ARG A 287 -12.87 10.33 8.25
N SER A 288 -13.50 10.64 7.13
CA SER A 288 -13.31 9.92 5.88
C SER A 288 -11.94 10.22 5.29
N VAL A 289 -11.15 9.18 5.02
CA VAL A 289 -9.76 9.30 4.58
C VAL A 289 -9.44 8.37 3.42
N LEU A 290 -8.45 8.76 2.63
CA LEU A 290 -7.85 7.89 1.62
C LEU A 290 -7.17 6.69 2.29
N GLY A 291 -7.54 5.49 1.85
CA GLY A 291 -6.90 4.23 2.23
C GLY A 291 -6.07 3.68 1.08
N LEU A 292 -4.84 3.28 1.36
CA LEU A 292 -3.96 2.58 0.43
C LEU A 292 -3.51 1.27 1.04
N ARG A 293 -3.71 0.18 0.32
CA ARG A 293 -3.36 -1.18 0.74
C ARG A 293 -2.66 -1.92 -0.40
N PRO A 294 -1.74 -2.82 -0.11
CA PRO A 294 -1.27 -3.75 -1.13
C PRO A 294 -2.46 -4.53 -1.70
N LEU A 295 -2.48 -4.71 -3.02
CA LEU A 295 -3.42 -5.62 -3.67
C LEU A 295 -2.71 -6.93 -3.95
N LEU A 296 -3.16 -7.99 -3.28
CA LEU A 296 -2.63 -9.33 -3.44
C LEU A 296 -3.54 -10.17 -4.32
N TRP A 297 -2.98 -11.16 -4.98
CA TRP A 297 -3.71 -12.11 -5.81
C TRP A 297 -3.48 -13.52 -5.30
N LYS A 298 -4.56 -14.16 -4.84
CA LYS A 298 -4.51 -15.54 -4.36
C LYS A 298 -5.52 -16.39 -5.12
N ASN A 299 -5.04 -17.44 -5.76
CA ASN A 299 -5.84 -18.32 -6.62
C ASN A 299 -6.64 -17.53 -7.68
N ASP A 300 -5.99 -16.54 -8.28
CA ASP A 300 -6.60 -15.60 -9.25
C ASP A 300 -7.77 -14.77 -8.69
N TRP A 301 -7.78 -14.51 -7.39
CA TRP A 301 -8.71 -13.59 -6.76
C TRP A 301 -7.96 -12.45 -6.06
N PRO A 302 -8.45 -11.20 -6.23
CA PRO A 302 -7.86 -10.06 -5.53
C PRO A 302 -8.26 -10.07 -4.06
N VAL A 303 -7.32 -9.68 -3.21
CA VAL A 303 -7.55 -9.47 -1.79
C VAL A 303 -6.68 -8.31 -1.29
N ALA A 304 -7.21 -7.48 -0.40
CA ALA A 304 -6.43 -6.44 0.24
C ALA A 304 -5.39 -7.06 1.17
N GLY A 305 -4.11 -6.73 0.94
CA GLY A 305 -3.04 -7.02 1.89
C GLY A 305 -3.04 -6.01 3.03
N GLU A 306 -2.23 -6.25 4.03
CA GLU A 306 -1.97 -5.29 5.10
C GLU A 306 -0.75 -4.45 4.77
N ARG A 307 -0.78 -3.17 5.15
CA ARG A 307 0.40 -2.34 5.03
C ARG A 307 1.47 -2.81 6.01
N PHE A 308 2.70 -2.91 5.50
CA PHE A 308 3.84 -3.18 6.36
C PHE A 308 4.08 -2.01 7.33
N LYS A 309 4.11 -2.32 8.62
CA LYS A 309 4.20 -1.30 9.70
C LYS A 309 5.57 -1.26 10.37
N GLY A 310 6.48 -2.17 9.99
CA GLY A 310 7.72 -2.39 10.71
C GLY A 310 7.58 -3.38 11.86
N GLY A 311 8.63 -3.54 12.62
CA GLY A 311 8.75 -4.50 13.71
C GLY A 311 10.17 -5.04 13.82
N THR A 312 10.37 -6.06 14.66
CA THR A 312 11.65 -6.76 14.78
C THR A 312 11.53 -8.16 14.19
N PHE A 313 12.36 -8.44 13.18
CA PHE A 313 12.22 -9.63 12.34
C PHE A 313 13.57 -10.27 12.00
N GLU A 314 13.48 -11.54 11.64
CA GLU A 314 14.37 -12.18 10.68
C GLU A 314 13.98 -11.70 9.26
N ILE A 315 14.97 -11.35 8.44
CA ILE A 315 14.77 -11.03 7.02
C ILE A 315 15.23 -12.25 6.22
N GLU A 316 14.27 -13.01 5.68
CA GLU A 316 14.52 -14.31 5.06
C GLU A 316 14.38 -14.25 3.55
N SER A 317 15.36 -14.79 2.82
CA SER A 317 15.27 -14.93 1.37
C SER A 317 14.23 -15.98 0.99
N GLU A 318 13.36 -15.66 0.04
CA GLU A 318 12.38 -16.61 -0.51
C GLU A 318 13.07 -17.80 -1.21
N ARG A 319 14.26 -17.58 -1.74
CA ARG A 319 14.96 -18.58 -2.53
C ARG A 319 15.26 -19.86 -1.77
N ARG A 320 15.74 -19.79 -0.52
CA ARG A 320 16.12 -20.96 0.27
C ARG A 320 15.86 -20.86 1.76
N GLY A 321 15.18 -19.83 2.22
CA GLY A 321 14.87 -19.63 3.62
C GLY A 321 16.06 -19.21 4.47
N TYR A 322 17.11 -18.63 3.89
CA TYR A 322 18.26 -18.11 4.61
C TYR A 322 18.05 -16.66 5.06
N ALA A 323 18.56 -16.35 6.25
CA ALA A 323 18.44 -15.06 6.88
C ALA A 323 19.57 -14.10 6.48
N LEU A 324 19.22 -12.84 6.30
CA LEU A 324 20.18 -11.74 6.21
C LEU A 324 20.83 -11.52 7.58
N GLU A 325 22.15 -11.47 7.64
CA GLU A 325 22.92 -11.32 8.87
C GLU A 325 24.15 -10.43 8.71
N LEU A 326 24.64 -9.90 9.83
CA LEU A 326 25.96 -9.28 9.84
C LEU A 326 27.04 -10.34 9.59
N ALA A 327 28.08 -9.97 8.83
CA ALA A 327 29.24 -10.81 8.61
C ALA A 327 30.19 -10.71 9.84
N VAL A 328 29.74 -11.26 10.96
CA VAL A 328 30.52 -11.32 12.23
C VAL A 328 30.58 -12.75 12.73
N ASP A 329 31.66 -13.08 13.40
CA ASP A 329 31.78 -14.35 14.10
C ASP A 329 31.00 -14.27 15.41
N PHE A 330 29.94 -15.07 15.51
CA PHE A 330 29.08 -15.04 16.68
C PHE A 330 29.55 -15.96 17.80
N ILE A 331 30.30 -16.99 17.50
CA ILE A 331 30.68 -18.01 18.45
C ILE A 331 32.22 -18.19 18.44
N ARG A 332 32.86 -17.90 19.56
CA ARG A 332 34.26 -18.33 19.81
C ARG A 332 34.26 -19.83 20.18
N MET A 333 34.18 -20.70 19.18
CA MET A 333 33.96 -22.13 19.41
C MET A 333 35.24 -22.98 19.54
N LYS A 334 36.43 -22.41 19.36
CA LYS A 334 37.66 -23.23 19.27
C LYS A 334 38.03 -23.96 20.56
N GLN A 335 37.68 -23.42 21.72
CA GLN A 335 37.99 -24.06 23.03
C GLN A 335 36.84 -24.94 23.54
N GLU A 336 35.61 -24.69 23.15
CA GLU A 336 34.46 -25.44 23.66
C GLU A 336 34.16 -26.72 22.86
N ARG A 337 34.55 -26.78 21.58
CA ARG A 337 34.42 -28.01 20.78
C ARG A 337 35.31 -29.14 21.23
N GLU A 338 36.49 -28.85 21.74
CA GLU A 338 37.39 -29.89 22.29
C GLU A 338 36.84 -30.49 23.60
N SER A 339 36.12 -29.70 24.40
CA SER A 339 35.47 -30.14 25.62
C SER A 339 34.16 -30.89 25.40
N PHE A 340 33.44 -30.57 24.31
CA PHE A 340 32.17 -31.22 23.98
C PHE A 340 32.31 -32.67 23.52
N TRP A 341 33.39 -33.02 22.83
CA TRP A 341 33.63 -34.35 22.32
C TRP A 341 34.43 -35.26 23.27
N ARG A 342 35.05 -34.70 24.29
CA ARG A 342 35.69 -35.43 25.38
C ARG A 342 34.89 -35.19 26.65
N ILE A 343 33.90 -36.02 26.91
CA ILE A 343 33.21 -36.00 28.20
C ILE A 343 34.20 -36.51 29.23
N ASP A 344 34.97 -35.62 29.78
CA ASP A 344 35.76 -35.87 30.99
C ASP A 344 34.82 -35.70 32.18
N THR A 345 34.24 -36.78 32.62
CA THR A 345 33.31 -36.82 33.76
C THR A 345 33.95 -36.41 35.08
N SER A 346 35.25 -36.18 35.10
CA SER A 346 35.97 -35.69 36.26
C SER A 346 35.98 -34.17 36.40
N LYS A 347 35.51 -33.42 35.36
CA LYS A 347 35.43 -31.98 35.39
C LYS A 347 33.99 -31.51 35.47
N PRO A 348 33.70 -30.48 36.28
CA PRO A 348 32.36 -29.92 36.29
C PRO A 348 31.99 -29.42 34.89
N VAL A 349 30.78 -29.75 34.44
CA VAL A 349 30.19 -29.13 33.23
C VAL A 349 30.14 -27.63 33.47
N VAL A 350 31.00 -26.89 32.82
CA VAL A 350 30.90 -25.43 32.83
C VAL A 350 29.66 -25.11 32.01
N ALA A 351 28.60 -24.68 32.70
CA ALA A 351 27.42 -24.15 32.02
C ALA A 351 27.87 -23.05 31.05
N ILE A 352 27.53 -23.20 29.77
CA ILE A 352 27.76 -22.15 28.78
C ILE A 352 27.02 -20.93 29.29
N LYS A 353 27.76 -19.92 29.75
CA LYS A 353 27.17 -18.66 30.20
C LYS A 353 26.60 -17.96 28.96
N ASN A 354 25.27 -17.85 28.90
CA ASN A 354 24.62 -17.08 27.86
C ASN A 354 25.15 -15.65 27.91
N GLN A 355 25.81 -15.22 26.82
CA GLN A 355 26.22 -13.84 26.68
C GLN A 355 24.98 -12.94 26.59
N THR A 356 25.04 -11.79 27.24
CA THR A 356 24.03 -10.76 27.05
C THR A 356 24.17 -10.14 25.66
N LEU A 357 23.08 -9.51 25.17
CA LEU A 357 23.10 -8.79 23.91
C LEU A 357 24.21 -7.74 23.88
N ASP A 358 24.37 -6.98 24.95
CA ASP A 358 25.41 -5.94 25.07
C ASP A 358 26.84 -6.50 25.01
N GLU A 359 27.08 -7.64 25.64
CA GLU A 359 28.37 -8.34 25.58
C GLU A 359 28.69 -8.79 24.14
N VAL A 360 27.71 -9.28 23.40
CA VAL A 360 27.86 -9.69 22.00
C VAL A 360 28.14 -8.50 21.10
N ILE A 361 27.32 -7.45 21.19
CA ILE A 361 27.49 -6.22 20.40
C ILE A 361 28.84 -5.57 20.70
N GLY A 362 29.28 -5.62 21.94
CA GLY A 362 30.58 -5.11 22.36
C GLY A 362 31.79 -5.75 21.65
N THR A 363 31.63 -6.93 21.07
CA THR A 363 32.66 -7.64 20.30
C THR A 363 32.73 -7.24 18.83
N TRP A 364 31.73 -6.56 18.31
CA TRP A 364 31.65 -6.22 16.90
C TRP A 364 32.59 -5.08 16.51
N PRO A 365 33.09 -5.08 15.25
CA PRO A 365 33.84 -3.93 14.72
C PRO A 365 33.07 -2.63 14.86
N LYS A 366 33.80 -1.54 15.13
CA LYS A 366 33.20 -0.20 15.32
C LYS A 366 32.98 0.57 14.03
N ASN A 367 33.48 0.09 12.91
CA ASN A 367 33.29 0.59 11.55
C ASN A 367 32.20 -0.16 10.81
N ASN A 368 32.12 0.03 9.50
CA ASN A 368 31.15 -0.66 8.65
C ASN A 368 31.37 -2.19 8.70
N ILE A 369 30.26 -2.93 8.75
CA ILE A 369 30.25 -4.39 8.73
C ILE A 369 29.45 -4.83 7.51
N PRO A 370 30.00 -5.69 6.65
CA PRO A 370 29.27 -6.29 5.54
C PRO A 370 28.14 -7.19 6.04
N VAL A 371 27.23 -7.52 5.16
CA VAL A 371 26.17 -8.51 5.40
C VAL A 371 26.40 -9.77 4.57
N ARG A 372 25.83 -10.87 5.02
CA ARG A 372 25.83 -12.16 4.36
C ARG A 372 24.49 -12.84 4.58
N ILE A 373 24.28 -14.00 3.98
CA ILE A 373 23.10 -14.85 4.19
C ILE A 373 23.55 -16.12 4.90
N GLY A 374 22.80 -16.54 5.90
CA GLY A 374 23.10 -17.76 6.65
C GLY A 374 21.86 -18.38 7.27
N ASP A 375 22.02 -19.57 7.82
CA ASP A 375 20.95 -20.25 8.55
C ASP A 375 20.52 -19.42 9.75
N TYR A 376 19.22 -19.30 9.95
CA TYR A 376 18.70 -18.59 11.11
C TYR A 376 18.90 -19.39 12.40
N MET A 377 19.62 -18.80 13.33
CA MET A 377 20.04 -19.43 14.58
C MET A 377 19.52 -18.69 15.82
N PHE A 378 18.53 -17.82 15.67
CA PHE A 378 17.99 -16.96 16.76
C PHE A 378 19.06 -16.08 17.42
N ARG A 379 20.01 -15.56 16.64
CA ARG A 379 21.14 -14.80 17.16
C ARG A 379 21.03 -13.30 16.87
N PRO A 380 21.60 -12.43 17.73
CA PRO A 380 21.46 -10.97 17.61
C PRO A 380 21.91 -10.39 16.28
N HIS A 381 22.94 -10.93 15.64
CA HIS A 381 23.43 -10.48 14.33
C HIS A 381 22.49 -10.77 13.16
N GLN A 382 21.38 -11.48 13.40
CA GLN A 382 20.39 -11.90 12.43
C GLN A 382 19.02 -11.25 12.66
N ARG A 383 18.88 -10.40 13.66
CA ARG A 383 17.61 -9.75 13.99
C ARG A 383 17.65 -8.28 13.66
N TRP A 384 16.63 -7.83 12.97
CA TRP A 384 16.53 -6.49 12.41
C TRP A 384 15.27 -5.78 12.93
N THR A 385 15.45 -4.60 13.47
CA THR A 385 14.34 -3.71 13.82
C THR A 385 14.10 -2.74 12.68
N ILE A 386 12.90 -2.80 12.10
CA ILE A 386 12.48 -2.01 10.96
C ILE A 386 11.48 -0.98 11.46
N THR A 387 11.80 0.31 11.29
CA THR A 387 11.01 1.41 11.82
C THR A 387 10.75 2.45 10.73
N PRO A 388 9.52 2.96 10.57
CA PRO A 388 9.25 4.05 9.64
C PRO A 388 9.97 5.33 10.09
N VAL A 389 10.45 6.09 9.10
CA VAL A 389 11.11 7.39 9.29
C VAL A 389 10.18 8.46 8.74
N ALA A 390 9.37 9.06 9.60
CA ALA A 390 8.26 9.94 9.20
C ALA A 390 8.71 11.13 8.35
N GLU A 391 9.83 11.75 8.68
CA GLU A 391 10.40 12.91 7.97
C GLU A 391 11.01 12.58 6.61
N ALA A 392 11.21 11.30 6.31
CA ALA A 392 11.80 10.88 5.03
C ALA A 392 10.79 10.81 3.88
N GLY A 393 9.48 10.97 4.17
CA GLY A 393 8.42 10.78 3.19
C GLY A 393 8.12 9.31 2.93
N GLY A 394 7.65 9.00 1.73
CA GLY A 394 7.30 7.64 1.38
C GLY A 394 6.95 7.45 -0.09
N THR A 395 6.15 6.43 -0.34
CA THR A 395 5.62 6.06 -1.66
C THR A 395 4.15 5.67 -1.53
N LEU A 396 3.51 5.30 -2.63
CA LEU A 396 2.15 4.75 -2.57
C LEU A 396 2.05 3.48 -1.71
N CYS A 397 3.13 2.74 -1.54
CA CYS A 397 3.15 1.51 -0.75
C CYS A 397 3.37 1.72 0.74
N GLY A 398 3.93 2.85 1.15
CA GLY A 398 4.18 3.15 2.56
C GLY A 398 5.30 4.17 2.78
N PRO A 399 5.66 4.41 4.05
CA PRO A 399 6.76 5.28 4.40
C PRO A 399 8.11 4.65 4.04
N TYR A 400 9.17 5.46 4.02
CA TYR A 400 10.52 4.93 4.06
C TYR A 400 10.84 4.40 5.46
N PHE A 401 11.63 3.33 5.50
CA PHE A 401 12.06 2.66 6.73
C PHE A 401 13.56 2.74 6.93
N LYS A 402 13.98 2.75 8.19
CA LYS A 402 15.33 2.37 8.60
C LYS A 402 15.33 0.90 9.02
N ILE A 403 16.41 0.20 8.73
CA ILE A 403 16.60 -1.22 9.04
C ILE A 403 17.84 -1.33 9.92
N LEU A 404 17.64 -1.53 11.21
CA LEU A 404 18.71 -1.56 12.22
C LEU A 404 18.86 -2.97 12.80
N ILE A 405 20.08 -3.33 13.18
CA ILE A 405 20.25 -4.49 14.06
C ILE A 405 19.55 -4.22 15.39
N GLU A 406 18.77 -5.18 15.86
CA GLU A 406 18.01 -5.08 17.12
C GLU A 406 18.88 -4.59 18.28
N GLY A 407 18.38 -3.58 19.00
CA GLY A 407 19.08 -3.00 20.14
C GLY A 407 20.29 -2.13 19.82
N THR A 408 20.50 -1.76 18.56
CA THR A 408 21.62 -0.91 18.12
C THR A 408 21.15 0.22 17.20
N GLU A 409 22.05 1.15 16.91
CA GLU A 409 21.88 2.16 15.85
C GLU A 409 22.52 1.74 14.52
N ARG A 410 23.03 0.51 14.42
CA ARG A 410 23.69 0.00 13.22
C ARG A 410 22.68 -0.23 12.11
N ALA A 411 22.86 0.47 10.99
CA ALA A 411 21.90 0.54 9.91
C ALA A 411 22.37 -0.13 8.63
N LEU A 412 21.46 -0.86 7.97
CA LEU A 412 21.65 -1.36 6.61
C LEU A 412 21.72 -0.18 5.63
N ALA A 413 22.72 -0.18 4.76
CA ALA A 413 22.95 0.86 3.77
C ALA A 413 23.38 0.29 2.42
N ALA A 414 23.00 1.00 1.34
CA ALA A 414 23.52 0.77 -0.01
C ALA A 414 24.86 1.45 -0.21
N THR A 415 25.71 0.87 -1.05
CA THR A 415 26.99 1.45 -1.45
C THR A 415 26.99 1.93 -2.91
N ALA A 416 27.98 2.73 -3.28
CA ALA A 416 28.07 3.31 -4.62
C ALA A 416 28.28 2.26 -5.72
N ASP A 417 28.85 1.12 -5.40
CA ASP A 417 29.05 -0.01 -6.30
C ASP A 417 27.89 -1.02 -6.30
N LYS A 418 26.74 -0.60 -5.76
CA LYS A 418 25.51 -1.42 -5.67
C LYS A 418 25.67 -2.66 -4.81
N GLU A 419 26.42 -2.52 -3.75
CA GLU A 419 26.56 -3.53 -2.71
C GLU A 419 25.88 -3.07 -1.42
N LEU A 420 25.95 -3.90 -0.41
CA LEU A 420 25.36 -3.67 0.90
C LEU A 420 26.42 -3.60 1.98
N THR A 421 26.21 -2.72 2.94
CA THR A 421 26.98 -2.67 4.17
C THR A 421 26.06 -2.35 5.34
N THR A 422 26.61 -2.33 6.54
CA THR A 422 25.97 -1.67 7.67
C THR A 422 26.88 -0.57 8.20
N VAL A 423 26.31 0.60 8.45
CA VAL A 423 27.00 1.72 9.08
C VAL A 423 26.80 1.67 10.59
N PRO A 424 27.77 2.11 11.41
CA PRO A 424 27.69 1.99 12.87
C PRO A 424 26.50 2.71 13.49
N VAL A 425 26.10 3.85 12.91
CA VAL A 425 25.04 4.71 13.42
C VAL A 425 24.19 5.23 12.27
N PHE A 426 22.88 5.05 12.39
CA PHE A 426 21.93 5.62 11.44
C PHE A 426 22.01 7.14 11.42
N SER A 427 22.18 7.73 10.25
CA SER A 427 22.28 9.20 10.05
C SER A 427 21.16 9.79 9.21
N GLY A 428 20.29 8.97 8.63
CA GLY A 428 19.13 9.43 7.85
C GLY A 428 19.41 9.78 6.40
N THR A 429 20.59 9.46 5.90
CA THR A 429 20.92 9.65 4.47
C THR A 429 20.14 8.66 3.59
N ASP A 430 19.93 9.03 2.33
CA ASP A 430 18.99 8.30 1.45
C ASP A 430 19.40 6.84 1.20
N GLU A 431 20.69 6.52 1.23
CA GLU A 431 21.18 5.14 1.10
C GLU A 431 20.91 4.25 2.33
N GLN A 432 20.50 4.85 3.45
CA GLN A 432 20.10 4.17 4.68
C GLN A 432 18.59 4.08 4.86
N LEU A 433 17.82 4.57 3.89
CA LEU A 433 16.37 4.56 3.86
C LEU A 433 15.88 3.54 2.84
N TRP A 434 14.82 2.81 3.20
CA TRP A 434 14.37 1.66 2.44
C TRP A 434 12.88 1.72 2.12
N ARG A 435 12.53 1.36 0.87
CA ARG A 435 11.18 1.00 0.46
C ARG A 435 10.98 -0.49 0.75
N ILE A 436 9.88 -0.82 1.39
CA ILE A 436 9.48 -2.21 1.64
C ILE A 436 8.08 -2.37 1.06
N GLU A 437 7.95 -3.14 0.00
CA GLU A 437 6.73 -3.25 -0.77
C GLU A 437 6.30 -4.71 -0.86
N GLN A 438 5.07 -4.99 -0.44
CA GLN A 438 4.51 -6.33 -0.58
C GLN A 438 4.14 -6.60 -2.02
N LEU A 439 4.60 -7.72 -2.55
CA LEU A 439 4.31 -8.18 -3.90
C LEU A 439 2.95 -8.88 -3.95
N THR A 440 2.40 -9.01 -5.15
CA THR A 440 1.09 -9.62 -5.36
C THR A 440 0.99 -11.08 -4.90
N ASP A 441 2.11 -11.78 -4.76
CA ASP A 441 2.20 -13.15 -4.21
C ASP A 441 2.35 -13.21 -2.68
N GLY A 442 2.42 -12.05 -2.01
CA GLY A 442 2.56 -11.93 -0.56
C GLY A 442 3.99 -11.82 -0.05
N THR A 443 5.00 -12.04 -0.88
CA THR A 443 6.41 -11.79 -0.55
C THR A 443 6.69 -10.29 -0.60
N PHE A 444 7.94 -9.88 -0.33
CA PHE A 444 8.32 -8.48 -0.29
C PHE A 444 9.54 -8.22 -1.16
N ARG A 445 9.60 -7.03 -1.77
CA ARG A 445 10.85 -6.46 -2.27
C ARG A 445 11.34 -5.37 -1.33
N ILE A 446 12.64 -5.24 -1.23
CA ILE A 446 13.33 -4.28 -0.36
C ILE A 446 14.26 -3.45 -1.24
N MET A 447 14.06 -2.12 -1.29
CA MET A 447 14.78 -1.22 -2.18
C MET A 447 15.39 -0.06 -1.41
N PRO A 448 16.66 0.29 -1.61
CA PRO A 448 17.18 1.53 -1.06
C PRO A 448 16.51 2.74 -1.73
N LYS A 449 16.28 3.80 -0.99
CA LYS A 449 15.72 5.07 -1.51
C LYS A 449 16.60 5.67 -2.60
N ALA A 450 17.92 5.63 -2.41
CA ALA A 450 18.89 6.07 -3.39
C ALA A 450 20.16 5.23 -3.32
N ILE A 451 20.94 5.25 -4.39
CA ILE A 451 22.26 4.63 -4.47
C ILE A 451 23.29 5.75 -4.55
N PRO A 452 24.31 5.76 -3.67
CA PRO A 452 25.33 6.80 -3.67
C PRO A 452 25.98 6.97 -5.04
N GLY A 453 26.13 8.22 -5.48
CA GLY A 453 26.74 8.54 -6.78
C GLY A 453 25.82 8.43 -7.97
N GLN A 454 24.56 7.98 -7.78
CA GLN A 454 23.55 7.97 -8.84
C GLN A 454 22.59 9.16 -8.65
N ALA A 455 22.16 9.75 -9.78
CA ALA A 455 21.22 10.87 -9.75
C ALA A 455 19.80 10.37 -9.46
N GLY A 456 19.10 11.08 -8.58
CA GLY A 456 17.69 10.85 -8.27
C GLY A 456 17.42 9.64 -7.40
N LEU A 457 16.13 9.30 -7.27
CA LEU A 457 15.69 8.17 -6.47
C LEU A 457 15.96 6.85 -7.21
N ASN A 458 16.28 5.83 -6.44
CA ASN A 458 16.37 4.46 -6.98
C ASN A 458 14.97 3.92 -7.31
N THR A 459 14.81 3.42 -8.52
CA THR A 459 13.53 2.85 -9.00
C THR A 459 13.64 1.40 -9.45
N LYS A 460 14.83 0.80 -9.46
CA LYS A 460 15.01 -0.53 -10.07
C LYS A 460 15.89 -1.51 -9.31
N TYR A 461 16.77 -1.06 -8.42
CA TYR A 461 17.67 -1.95 -7.69
C TYR A 461 17.05 -2.36 -6.36
N VAL A 462 17.07 -3.66 -6.09
CA VAL A 462 16.51 -4.27 -4.89
C VAL A 462 17.53 -5.12 -4.16
N LEU A 463 17.26 -5.38 -2.88
CA LEU A 463 17.96 -6.45 -2.16
C LEU A 463 17.76 -7.76 -2.90
N TYR A 464 18.86 -8.43 -3.23
CA TYR A 464 18.90 -9.58 -4.09
C TYR A 464 19.87 -10.64 -3.51
N SER A 465 19.53 -11.90 -3.56
CA SER A 465 20.42 -12.96 -3.10
C SER A 465 21.12 -13.64 -4.27
N ILE A 466 22.46 -13.48 -4.35
CA ILE A 466 23.26 -14.26 -5.30
C ILE A 466 23.62 -15.57 -4.64
N ALA A 467 23.22 -16.68 -5.24
CA ALA A 467 23.39 -18.01 -4.66
C ALA A 467 22.88 -18.04 -3.20
N ASP A 468 23.50 -18.81 -2.33
CA ASP A 468 23.04 -19.08 -0.97
C ASP A 468 23.81 -18.29 0.09
N SER A 469 24.62 -17.32 -0.29
CA SER A 469 25.56 -16.69 0.65
C SER A 469 25.75 -15.19 0.49
N THR A 470 25.40 -14.62 -0.65
CA THR A 470 25.80 -13.26 -0.99
C THR A 470 24.61 -12.37 -1.30
N PRO A 471 24.19 -11.50 -0.37
CA PRO A 471 23.24 -10.45 -0.66
C PRO A 471 23.93 -9.30 -1.42
N THR A 472 23.23 -8.70 -2.38
CA THR A 472 23.68 -7.58 -3.19
C THR A 472 22.49 -6.71 -3.57
N LEU A 473 22.73 -5.65 -4.34
CA LEU A 473 21.68 -4.92 -5.05
C LEU A 473 21.73 -5.31 -6.53
N ALA A 474 20.60 -5.74 -7.06
CA ALA A 474 20.43 -6.09 -8.47
C ALA A 474 19.10 -5.56 -8.99
N GLU A 475 18.94 -5.53 -10.30
CA GLU A 475 17.67 -5.13 -10.91
C GLU A 475 16.54 -6.06 -10.48
N TYR A 476 15.42 -5.45 -10.12
CA TYR A 476 14.22 -6.18 -9.70
C TYR A 476 13.67 -7.06 -10.81
N ASP A 477 13.37 -8.30 -10.49
CA ASP A 477 12.68 -9.26 -11.33
C ASP A 477 11.63 -10.01 -10.51
N PHE A 478 10.36 -9.77 -10.81
CA PHE A 478 9.25 -10.44 -10.11
C PHE A 478 9.25 -11.96 -10.32
N ASN A 479 9.80 -12.44 -11.44
CA ASN A 479 9.89 -13.88 -11.74
C ASN A 479 11.06 -14.58 -11.03
N SER A 480 11.90 -13.83 -10.34
CA SER A 480 13.05 -14.36 -9.60
C SER A 480 12.84 -14.34 -8.10
N ASP A 481 12.87 -15.50 -7.45
CA ASP A 481 12.81 -15.58 -5.99
C ASP A 481 14.02 -14.91 -5.31
N ASN A 482 15.09 -14.66 -6.05
CA ASN A 482 16.26 -13.94 -5.56
C ASN A 482 15.95 -12.48 -5.21
N SER A 483 14.90 -11.90 -5.81
CA SER A 483 14.41 -10.53 -5.53
C SER A 483 13.42 -10.46 -4.37
N LYS A 484 13.05 -11.59 -3.78
CA LYS A 484 11.93 -11.72 -2.86
C LYS A 484 12.36 -12.09 -1.45
N TRP A 485 11.69 -11.49 -0.49
CA TRP A 485 12.01 -11.61 0.93
C TRP A 485 10.74 -11.79 1.76
N ASN A 486 10.91 -12.36 2.95
CA ASN A 486 9.88 -12.49 3.96
C ASN A 486 10.39 -11.93 5.29
N PHE A 487 9.47 -11.45 6.10
CA PHE A 487 9.74 -11.01 7.47
C PHE A 487 9.08 -12.00 8.42
N ARG A 488 9.88 -12.57 9.31
CA ARG A 488 9.39 -13.53 10.29
C ARG A 488 9.65 -13.03 11.70
N ASP A 489 8.59 -13.01 12.48
CA ASP A 489 8.65 -12.77 13.91
C ASP A 489 8.75 -14.13 14.62
N ARG A 490 9.77 -14.28 15.41
CA ARG A 490 10.03 -15.54 16.14
C ARG A 490 10.44 -15.26 17.58
#